data_e592b7f30525d18b628fd9e39dab32d8
#
_entry.id   e592b7f30525d18b628fd9e39dab32d8
#
_cell.length_a   1.000
_cell.length_b   1.000
_cell.length_c   1.000
_cell.angle_alpha   90.00
_cell.angle_beta   90.00
_cell.angle_gamma   90.00
#
_symmetry.space_group_name_H-M   'P 1'
#
loop_
_entity.id
_entity.type
_entity.pdbx_description
1 polymer ?
#
loop_
_entity_poly.entity_id
_entity_poly.type
_entity_poly.pdbx_seq_one_letter_code
_entity_poly.pdbx_strand_id
1 'polypeptide(L)'
;MTFLRALLLTLWTGVSLWTAEIPNANRAASSPGRIIILGDSITAGYGLETEPAYPALIQQKINASKLPFTVVNAGISGDTTASGLRRINWALGSSADVLVIALGGNDGLRGIPPKQTAENLTGIITKARAKFPALKVLIAGMQMPSNMGTKFTEEFSAVFPAVASANNATLIPYLLEGVGGVAKLNQPDQIHPTAEGQKIIAENVWKILEPQLATK
;
A
#
# COMPACT_ATOMS: atom_id res chain seq x y z
N MET A 1 -85.06 -1.90 -49.15
CA MET A 1 -83.61 -1.81 -49.25
C MET A 1 -83.08 -1.33 -47.90
N THR A 2 -82.64 -2.25 -47.06
CA THR A 2 -82.25 -1.98 -45.69
C THR A 2 -80.86 -2.59 -45.49
N PHE A 3 -79.83 -1.72 -45.33
CA PHE A 3 -78.42 -2.14 -45.08
C PHE A 3 -78.20 -2.40 -43.60
N LEU A 4 -77.85 -3.63 -43.28
CA LEU A 4 -77.46 -4.09 -41.98
C LEU A 4 -75.92 -3.83 -41.81
N ARG A 5 -75.52 -2.94 -40.89
CA ARG A 5 -74.12 -2.73 -40.55
C ARG A 5 -73.72 -3.66 -39.36
N ALA A 6 -72.86 -4.61 -39.63
CA ALA A 6 -72.27 -5.45 -38.60
C ALA A 6 -71.14 -4.70 -37.93
N LEU A 7 -71.20 -4.60 -36.59
CA LEU A 7 -70.14 -4.01 -35.71
C LEU A 7 -69.20 -5.13 -35.24
N LEU A 8 -67.97 -5.14 -35.74
CA LEU A 8 -66.91 -6.05 -35.26
C LEU A 8 -66.23 -5.43 -34.04
N LEU A 9 -66.51 -5.99 -32.88
CA LEU A 9 -65.69 -5.71 -31.65
C LEU A 9 -64.45 -6.58 -31.70
N THR A 10 -63.29 -5.93 -31.86
CA THR A 10 -61.97 -6.56 -31.65
C THR A 10 -61.57 -6.46 -30.16
N LEU A 11 -61.62 -7.58 -29.48
CA LEU A 11 -61.02 -7.74 -28.10
C LEU A 11 -59.52 -7.80 -28.22
N TRP A 12 -58.87 -6.74 -27.74
CA TRP A 12 -57.43 -6.69 -27.57
C TRP A 12 -57.07 -7.26 -26.20
N THR A 13 -56.65 -8.51 -26.12
CA THR A 13 -56.09 -9.10 -24.90
C THR A 13 -54.63 -8.69 -24.76
N GLY A 14 -54.39 -7.71 -23.91
CA GLY A 14 -53.01 -7.30 -23.55
C GLY A 14 -52.31 -8.40 -22.73
N VAL A 15 -51.39 -9.11 -23.37
CA VAL A 15 -50.47 -9.99 -22.67
C VAL A 15 -49.36 -9.12 -22.06
N SER A 16 -49.45 -8.86 -20.77
CA SER A 16 -48.35 -8.23 -20.00
C SER A 16 -47.20 -9.23 -19.86
N LEU A 17 -46.15 -9.08 -20.67
CA LEU A 17 -44.89 -9.78 -20.48
C LEU A 17 -44.23 -9.25 -19.21
N TRP A 18 -44.35 -9.95 -18.12
CA TRP A 18 -43.52 -9.77 -16.92
C TRP A 18 -42.13 -10.25 -17.29
N THR A 19 -41.23 -9.32 -17.64
CA THR A 19 -39.79 -9.62 -17.69
C THR A 19 -39.32 -9.72 -16.26
N ALA A 20 -39.19 -10.93 -15.73
CA ALA A 20 -38.47 -11.18 -14.51
C ALA A 20 -37.02 -10.76 -14.77
N GLU A 21 -36.56 -9.68 -14.12
CA GLU A 21 -35.13 -9.36 -14.03
C GLU A 21 -34.45 -10.54 -13.34
N ILE A 22 -33.72 -11.33 -14.12
CA ILE A 22 -32.82 -12.34 -13.57
C ILE A 22 -31.72 -11.56 -12.84
N PRO A 23 -31.58 -11.70 -11.49
CA PRO A 23 -30.47 -11.08 -10.77
C PRO A 23 -29.18 -11.58 -11.43
N ASN A 24 -28.34 -10.63 -11.86
CA ASN A 24 -27.05 -10.95 -12.48
C ASN A 24 -26.14 -11.64 -11.45
N ALA A 25 -26.29 -12.96 -11.29
CA ALA A 25 -25.58 -13.82 -10.35
C ALA A 25 -24.12 -14.08 -10.76
N ASN A 26 -23.60 -13.36 -11.76
CA ASN A 26 -22.25 -13.53 -12.27
C ASN A 26 -21.35 -12.31 -11.94
N ARG A 27 -21.46 -11.77 -10.72
CA ARG A 27 -20.35 -11.01 -10.18
C ARG A 27 -19.36 -12.03 -9.63
N ALA A 28 -18.53 -12.59 -10.51
CA ALA A 28 -17.35 -13.34 -10.10
C ALA A 28 -16.65 -12.49 -9.02
N ALA A 29 -16.49 -13.03 -7.81
CA ALA A 29 -15.80 -12.33 -6.73
C ALA A 29 -14.44 -11.93 -7.28
N SER A 30 -14.25 -10.63 -7.54
CA SER A 30 -12.97 -10.12 -8.04
C SER A 30 -11.91 -10.54 -7.03
N SER A 31 -10.81 -11.11 -7.51
CA SER A 31 -9.68 -11.49 -6.64
C SER A 31 -9.34 -10.32 -5.71
N PRO A 32 -9.01 -10.59 -4.44
CA PRO A 32 -8.62 -9.54 -3.51
C PRO A 32 -7.52 -8.65 -4.11
N GLY A 33 -7.64 -7.34 -3.91
CA GLY A 33 -6.57 -6.42 -4.27
C GLY A 33 -5.29 -6.75 -3.53
N ARG A 34 -4.13 -6.43 -4.10
CA ARG A 34 -2.83 -6.75 -3.51
C ARG A 34 -2.09 -5.50 -3.09
N ILE A 35 -1.68 -5.48 -1.83
CA ILE A 35 -0.85 -4.45 -1.22
C ILE A 35 0.55 -5.02 -1.05
N ILE A 36 1.52 -4.48 -1.76
CA ILE A 36 2.91 -4.88 -1.64
C ILE A 36 3.63 -3.90 -0.71
N ILE A 37 4.24 -4.40 0.35
CA ILE A 37 5.07 -3.58 1.25
C ILE A 37 6.53 -3.91 0.97
N LEU A 38 7.17 -3.07 0.17
CA LEU A 38 8.59 -3.15 -0.19
C LEU A 38 9.41 -2.46 0.90
N GLY A 39 10.21 -3.23 1.63
CA GLY A 39 10.96 -2.70 2.76
C GLY A 39 12.23 -3.49 3.07
N ASP A 40 12.81 -3.15 4.20
CA ASP A 40 14.03 -3.75 4.74
C ASP A 40 13.77 -4.68 5.94
N SER A 41 14.69 -4.74 6.89
CA SER A 41 14.61 -5.56 8.11
C SER A 41 13.42 -5.21 9.01
N ILE A 42 13.00 -3.94 9.05
CA ILE A 42 11.84 -3.49 9.85
C ILE A 42 10.56 -4.10 9.28
N THR A 43 10.44 -4.11 7.96
CA THR A 43 9.32 -4.72 7.24
C THR A 43 9.37 -6.25 7.33
N ALA A 44 10.55 -6.84 7.20
CA ALA A 44 10.74 -8.28 7.32
C ALA A 44 10.40 -8.82 8.72
N GLY A 45 10.50 -7.98 9.77
CA GLY A 45 10.30 -8.39 11.16
C GLY A 45 11.55 -9.00 11.77
N TYR A 46 12.73 -8.43 11.48
CA TYR A 46 14.00 -8.91 12.02
C TYR A 46 13.98 -9.00 13.56
N GLY A 47 14.43 -10.14 14.08
CA GLY A 47 14.49 -10.40 15.51
C GLY A 47 13.14 -10.74 16.18
N LEU A 48 12.05 -10.82 15.41
CA LEU A 48 10.75 -11.26 15.90
C LEU A 48 10.54 -12.72 15.50
N GLU A 49 10.70 -13.66 16.43
CA GLU A 49 10.60 -15.10 16.13
C GLU A 49 9.17 -15.55 15.91
N THR A 50 8.26 -15.15 16.79
CA THR A 50 6.86 -15.57 16.78
C THR A 50 5.87 -14.42 16.66
N GLU A 51 6.32 -13.20 16.94
CA GLU A 51 5.47 -12.01 16.92
C GLU A 51 5.32 -11.44 15.50
N PRO A 52 4.13 -10.95 15.16
CA PRO A 52 3.89 -10.45 13.83
C PRO A 52 4.61 -9.12 13.57
N ALA A 53 5.31 -9.01 12.44
CA ALA A 53 5.77 -7.74 11.92
C ALA A 53 4.58 -6.87 11.43
N TYR A 54 4.78 -5.55 11.30
CA TYR A 54 3.70 -4.61 10.97
C TYR A 54 2.91 -4.95 9.69
N PRO A 55 3.46 -5.58 8.63
CA PRO A 55 2.65 -5.98 7.48
C PRO A 55 1.56 -7.00 7.84
N ALA A 56 1.87 -7.96 8.73
CA ALA A 56 0.90 -8.93 9.20
C ALA A 56 -0.18 -8.28 10.10
N LEU A 57 0.21 -7.29 10.91
CA LEU A 57 -0.73 -6.49 11.71
C LEU A 57 -1.66 -5.66 10.82
N ILE A 58 -1.16 -5.09 9.71
CA ILE A 58 -1.98 -4.42 8.71
C ILE A 58 -2.98 -5.41 8.07
N GLN A 59 -2.55 -6.65 7.77
CA GLN A 59 -3.48 -7.66 7.26
C GLN A 59 -4.60 -7.96 8.26
N GLN A 60 -4.30 -8.00 9.56
CA GLN A 60 -5.33 -8.19 10.60
C GLN A 60 -6.35 -7.03 10.59
N LYS A 61 -5.89 -5.77 10.43
CA LYS A 61 -6.77 -4.59 10.31
C LYS A 61 -7.64 -4.65 9.06
N ILE A 62 -7.08 -5.02 7.91
CA ILE A 62 -7.81 -5.24 6.66
C ILE A 62 -8.93 -6.26 6.85
N ASN A 63 -8.62 -7.39 7.50
CA ASN A 63 -9.60 -8.45 7.79
C ASN A 63 -10.72 -7.94 8.73
N ALA A 64 -10.36 -7.22 9.79
CA ALA A 64 -11.30 -6.63 10.72
C ALA A 64 -12.24 -5.61 10.04
N SER A 65 -11.71 -4.82 9.12
CA SER A 65 -12.47 -3.85 8.29
C SER A 65 -13.20 -4.51 7.11
N LYS A 66 -13.08 -5.85 6.92
CA LYS A 66 -13.68 -6.62 5.81
C LYS A 66 -13.31 -6.06 4.42
N LEU A 67 -12.15 -5.47 4.28
CA LEU A 67 -11.66 -4.96 3.02
C LEU A 67 -11.11 -6.10 2.15
N PRO A 68 -11.40 -6.13 0.83
CA PRO A 68 -10.98 -7.21 -0.06
C PRO A 68 -9.53 -7.03 -0.53
N PHE A 69 -8.57 -7.00 0.40
CA PHE A 69 -7.15 -6.85 0.09
C PHE A 69 -6.30 -7.89 0.81
N THR A 70 -5.17 -8.24 0.18
CA THR A 70 -4.13 -9.09 0.76
C THR A 70 -2.81 -8.34 0.80
N VAL A 71 -2.13 -8.39 1.95
CA VAL A 71 -0.81 -7.80 2.16
C VAL A 71 0.28 -8.79 1.81
N VAL A 72 1.23 -8.36 1.02
CA VAL A 72 2.46 -9.09 0.71
C VAL A 72 3.62 -8.39 1.41
N ASN A 73 4.22 -9.06 2.40
CA ASN A 73 5.46 -8.61 3.01
C ASN A 73 6.62 -8.88 2.04
N ALA A 74 7.16 -7.82 1.45
CA ALA A 74 8.33 -7.85 0.58
C ALA A 74 9.54 -7.17 1.25
N GLY A 75 9.68 -7.32 2.56
CA GLY A 75 10.84 -6.88 3.34
C GLY A 75 12.02 -7.83 3.17
N ILE A 76 13.22 -7.30 2.99
CA ILE A 76 14.48 -8.06 2.99
C ILE A 76 15.49 -7.31 3.87
N SER A 77 15.98 -7.99 4.91
CA SER A 77 16.93 -7.38 5.86
C SER A 77 18.17 -6.87 5.14
N GLY A 78 18.59 -5.65 5.48
CA GLY A 78 19.74 -4.98 4.90
C GLY A 78 19.51 -4.29 3.55
N ASP A 79 18.29 -4.35 2.98
CA ASP A 79 18.00 -3.68 1.73
C ASP A 79 18.11 -2.16 1.82
N THR A 80 18.73 -1.60 0.80
CA THR A 80 18.76 -0.17 0.50
C THR A 80 17.74 0.18 -0.57
N THR A 81 17.56 1.47 -0.87
CA THR A 81 16.74 1.89 -2.01
C THR A 81 17.26 1.34 -3.34
N ALA A 82 18.59 1.23 -3.51
CA ALA A 82 19.21 0.61 -4.68
C ALA A 82 18.85 -0.88 -4.81
N SER A 83 18.82 -1.63 -3.70
CA SER A 83 18.39 -3.03 -3.70
C SER A 83 16.92 -3.17 -4.06
N GLY A 84 16.06 -2.32 -3.47
CA GLY A 84 14.65 -2.25 -3.83
C GLY A 84 14.42 -1.97 -5.31
N LEU A 85 15.18 -1.03 -5.89
CA LEU A 85 15.13 -0.68 -7.31
C LEU A 85 15.49 -1.86 -8.24
N ARG A 86 16.43 -2.70 -7.82
CA ARG A 86 16.80 -3.90 -8.60
C ARG A 86 15.69 -4.93 -8.58
N ARG A 87 15.01 -5.13 -7.45
CA ARG A 87 14.03 -6.22 -7.26
C ARG A 87 12.56 -5.83 -7.36
N ILE A 88 12.23 -4.55 -7.62
CA ILE A 88 10.83 -4.10 -7.63
C ILE A 88 9.92 -4.92 -8.55
N ASN A 89 10.37 -5.26 -9.75
CA ASN A 89 9.58 -6.05 -10.69
C ASN A 89 9.26 -7.46 -10.17
N TRP A 90 10.18 -8.07 -9.44
CA TRP A 90 9.96 -9.35 -8.77
C TRP A 90 9.00 -9.17 -7.58
N ALA A 91 9.21 -8.18 -6.73
CA ALA A 91 8.37 -7.92 -5.56
C ALA A 91 6.90 -7.68 -5.92
N LEU A 92 6.63 -6.97 -7.01
CA LEU A 92 5.27 -6.70 -7.49
C LEU A 92 4.54 -7.98 -7.97
N GLY A 93 5.26 -9.01 -8.41
CA GLY A 93 4.65 -10.23 -8.93
C GLY A 93 3.76 -10.00 -10.15
N SER A 94 2.64 -10.73 -10.24
CA SER A 94 1.71 -10.69 -11.37
C SER A 94 0.61 -9.62 -11.23
N SER A 95 0.36 -9.10 -10.01
CA SER A 95 -0.64 -8.05 -9.75
C SER A 95 -0.23 -7.22 -8.54
N ALA A 96 -0.52 -5.93 -8.57
CA ALA A 96 -0.40 -5.03 -7.43
C ALA A 96 -1.38 -3.86 -7.61
N ASP A 97 -2.11 -3.52 -6.57
CA ASP A 97 -3.03 -2.37 -6.54
C ASP A 97 -2.43 -1.23 -5.72
N VAL A 98 -1.68 -1.56 -4.68
CA VAL A 98 -1.01 -0.61 -3.79
C VAL A 98 0.43 -1.04 -3.56
N LEU A 99 1.36 -0.10 -3.63
CA LEU A 99 2.76 -0.27 -3.25
C LEU A 99 3.07 0.69 -2.09
N VAL A 100 3.51 0.13 -0.97
CA VAL A 100 4.09 0.89 0.14
C VAL A 100 5.60 0.72 0.07
N ILE A 101 6.35 1.81 -0.09
CA ILE A 101 7.81 1.82 -0.12
C ILE A 101 8.30 2.24 1.27
N ALA A 102 8.87 1.30 2.01
CA ALA A 102 9.44 1.48 3.34
C ALA A 102 10.95 1.18 3.33
N LEU A 103 11.67 1.93 2.52
CA LEU A 103 13.12 1.81 2.30
C LEU A 103 13.82 3.15 2.49
N GLY A 104 15.09 3.10 2.82
CA GLY A 104 15.96 4.27 3.01
C GLY A 104 16.66 4.26 4.36
N GLY A 105 16.17 3.53 5.35
CA GLY A 105 16.85 3.41 6.64
C GLY A 105 18.31 2.99 6.48
N ASN A 106 18.56 1.94 5.71
CA ASN A 106 19.91 1.47 5.43
C ASN A 106 20.74 2.43 4.57
N ASP A 107 20.10 3.21 3.69
CA ASP A 107 20.80 4.25 2.94
C ASP A 107 21.35 5.32 3.88
N GLY A 108 20.50 5.85 4.76
CA GLY A 108 20.89 6.84 5.73
C GLY A 108 21.99 6.33 6.69
N LEU A 109 21.79 5.15 7.30
CA LEU A 109 22.77 4.56 8.23
C LEU A 109 24.15 4.31 7.59
N ARG A 110 24.21 4.10 6.28
CA ARG A 110 25.44 3.92 5.51
C ARG A 110 26.00 5.22 4.92
N GLY A 111 25.37 6.36 5.19
CA GLY A 111 25.80 7.66 4.67
C GLY A 111 25.66 7.77 3.15
N ILE A 112 24.75 7.02 2.52
CA ILE A 112 24.48 7.16 1.09
C ILE A 112 23.93 8.56 0.82
N PRO A 113 24.43 9.26 -0.22
CA PRO A 113 23.97 10.61 -0.49
C PRO A 113 22.44 10.69 -0.68
N PRO A 114 21.76 11.67 -0.04
CA PRO A 114 20.30 11.86 -0.15
C PRO A 114 19.80 11.91 -1.59
N LYS A 115 20.58 12.52 -2.49
CA LYS A 115 20.26 12.56 -3.93
C LYS A 115 20.15 11.16 -4.53
N GLN A 116 21.05 10.24 -4.20
CA GLN A 116 21.02 8.88 -4.72
C GLN A 116 19.82 8.10 -4.17
N THR A 117 19.49 8.30 -2.90
CA THR A 117 18.27 7.74 -2.29
C THR A 117 17.03 8.23 -3.04
N ALA A 118 16.94 9.54 -3.35
CA ALA A 118 15.83 10.12 -4.10
C ALA A 118 15.71 9.54 -5.52
N GLU A 119 16.83 9.40 -6.23
CA GLU A 119 16.88 8.81 -7.57
C GLU A 119 16.40 7.35 -7.58
N ASN A 120 16.84 6.57 -6.60
CA ASN A 120 16.42 5.17 -6.46
C ASN A 120 14.91 5.05 -6.15
N LEU A 121 14.38 5.83 -5.21
CA LEU A 121 12.96 5.86 -4.86
C LEU A 121 12.11 6.24 -6.07
N THR A 122 12.51 7.28 -6.81
CA THR A 122 11.86 7.68 -8.07
C THR A 122 11.89 6.55 -9.10
N GLY A 123 13.03 5.88 -9.25
CA GLY A 123 13.18 4.74 -10.14
C GLY A 123 12.28 3.55 -9.77
N ILE A 124 12.10 3.28 -8.47
CA ILE A 124 11.15 2.26 -7.98
C ILE A 124 9.73 2.59 -8.45
N ILE A 125 9.28 3.84 -8.23
CA ILE A 125 7.93 4.28 -8.60
C ILE A 125 7.72 4.19 -10.11
N THR A 126 8.69 4.69 -10.89
CA THR A 126 8.65 4.67 -12.34
C THR A 126 8.51 3.26 -12.88
N LYS A 127 9.35 2.30 -12.43
CA LYS A 127 9.24 0.89 -12.83
C LYS A 127 7.93 0.26 -12.40
N ALA A 128 7.46 0.57 -11.19
CA ALA A 128 6.23 0.01 -10.66
C ALA A 128 5.02 0.46 -11.49
N ARG A 129 4.91 1.74 -11.80
CA ARG A 129 3.82 2.29 -12.63
C ARG A 129 3.92 1.90 -14.09
N ALA A 130 5.13 1.69 -14.63
CA ALA A 130 5.29 1.14 -15.97
C ALA A 130 4.67 -0.26 -16.09
N LYS A 131 4.74 -1.05 -14.99
CA LYS A 131 4.13 -2.39 -14.93
C LYS A 131 2.64 -2.35 -14.59
N PHE A 132 2.22 -1.48 -13.69
CA PHE A 132 0.84 -1.31 -13.25
C PHE A 132 0.46 0.18 -13.24
N PRO A 133 -0.06 0.74 -14.35
CA PRO A 133 -0.34 2.18 -14.48
C PRO A 133 -1.30 2.75 -13.43
N ALA A 134 -2.25 1.94 -12.94
CA ALA A 134 -3.23 2.35 -11.92
C ALA A 134 -2.74 2.16 -10.47
N LEU A 135 -1.46 1.77 -10.28
CA LEU A 135 -0.88 1.48 -8.97
C LEU A 135 -0.89 2.71 -8.07
N LYS A 136 -1.52 2.60 -6.91
CA LYS A 136 -1.39 3.59 -5.84
C LYS A 136 -0.06 3.39 -5.13
N VAL A 137 0.68 4.47 -4.92
CA VAL A 137 2.01 4.42 -4.29
C VAL A 137 2.02 5.25 -3.01
N LEU A 138 2.49 4.64 -1.93
CA LEU A 138 2.79 5.29 -0.67
C LEU A 138 4.30 5.21 -0.41
N ILE A 139 4.87 6.28 0.14
CA ILE A 139 6.28 6.32 0.56
C ILE A 139 6.32 6.60 2.05
N ALA A 140 7.01 5.77 2.80
CA ALA A 140 7.25 6.00 4.21
C ALA A 140 8.51 6.86 4.41
N GLY A 141 8.35 7.99 5.08
CA GLY A 141 9.46 8.86 5.47
C GLY A 141 10.39 8.17 6.47
N MET A 142 11.68 8.48 6.35
CA MET A 142 12.72 8.01 7.25
C MET A 142 13.47 9.20 7.84
N GLN A 143 13.93 9.05 9.07
CA GLN A 143 14.77 10.04 9.76
C GLN A 143 16.03 9.35 10.27
N MET A 144 17.11 10.11 10.34
CA MET A 144 18.39 9.63 10.84
C MET A 144 18.66 10.16 12.24
N PRO A 145 19.42 9.41 13.05
CA PRO A 145 19.86 9.89 14.36
C PRO A 145 20.67 11.19 14.25
N SER A 146 20.49 12.09 15.22
CA SER A 146 21.10 13.43 15.22
C SER A 146 22.63 13.43 15.21
N ASN A 147 23.26 12.34 15.69
CA ASN A 147 24.71 12.17 15.68
C ASN A 147 25.34 12.02 14.30
N MET A 148 24.52 11.89 13.23
CA MET A 148 25.00 11.86 11.84
C MET A 148 25.22 13.25 11.24
N GLY A 149 25.03 14.31 12.02
CA GLY A 149 25.19 15.70 11.62
C GLY A 149 23.93 16.33 11.05
N THR A 150 23.63 17.55 11.48
CA THR A 150 22.38 18.26 11.17
C THR A 150 22.13 18.38 9.68
N LYS A 151 23.13 18.80 8.93
CA LYS A 151 22.98 18.96 7.47
C LYS A 151 22.53 17.67 6.78
N PHE A 152 23.19 16.56 7.09
CA PHE A 152 22.84 15.27 6.49
C PHE A 152 21.44 14.81 6.91
N THR A 153 21.09 14.90 8.19
CA THR A 153 19.79 14.46 8.70
C THR A 153 18.62 15.26 8.12
N GLU A 154 18.80 16.59 7.97
CA GLU A 154 17.81 17.47 7.33
C GLU A 154 17.66 17.16 5.83
N GLU A 155 18.76 17.10 5.09
CA GLU A 155 18.76 16.78 3.66
C GLU A 155 18.17 15.38 3.41
N PHE A 156 18.48 14.40 4.26
CA PHE A 156 17.98 13.04 4.13
C PHE A 156 16.47 12.95 4.40
N SER A 157 15.99 13.57 5.47
CA SER A 157 14.56 13.56 5.80
C SER A 157 13.72 14.27 4.74
N ALA A 158 14.25 15.31 4.10
CA ALA A 158 13.59 16.05 3.03
C ALA A 158 13.41 15.25 1.73
N VAL A 159 14.15 14.16 1.53
CA VAL A 159 14.04 13.29 0.34
C VAL A 159 12.62 12.75 0.16
N PHE A 160 12.05 12.22 1.23
CA PHE A 160 10.79 11.47 1.15
C PHE A 160 9.59 12.31 0.76
N PRO A 161 9.32 13.47 1.39
CA PRO A 161 8.24 14.36 0.96
C PRO A 161 8.49 14.93 -0.45
N ALA A 162 9.74 15.24 -0.81
CA ALA A 162 10.06 15.72 -2.15
C ALA A 162 9.77 14.67 -3.23
N VAL A 163 10.21 13.42 -3.03
CA VAL A 163 9.94 12.32 -3.95
C VAL A 163 8.45 12.00 -4.03
N ALA A 164 7.75 12.00 -2.88
CA ALA A 164 6.30 11.76 -2.85
C ALA A 164 5.55 12.80 -3.68
N SER A 165 5.83 14.09 -3.46
CA SER A 165 5.21 15.20 -4.20
C SER A 165 5.51 15.13 -5.69
N ALA A 166 6.79 14.96 -6.06
CA ALA A 166 7.22 14.92 -7.46
C ALA A 166 6.64 13.75 -8.27
N ASN A 167 6.24 12.68 -7.57
CA ASN A 167 5.74 11.46 -8.20
C ASN A 167 4.25 11.20 -7.93
N ASN A 168 3.46 12.15 -7.42
CA ASN A 168 2.07 11.94 -7.04
C ASN A 168 1.88 10.67 -6.19
N ALA A 169 2.76 10.46 -5.20
CA ALA A 169 2.67 9.40 -4.22
C ALA A 169 2.18 9.96 -2.88
N THR A 170 1.49 9.13 -2.11
CA THR A 170 1.04 9.51 -0.77
C THR A 170 2.20 9.35 0.22
N LEU A 171 2.45 10.37 1.05
CA LEU A 171 3.48 10.32 2.07
C LEU A 171 2.92 9.72 3.37
N ILE A 172 3.60 8.73 3.94
CA ILE A 172 3.55 8.37 5.35
C ILE A 172 4.65 9.22 6.01
N PRO A 173 4.33 10.22 6.85
CA PRO A 173 5.30 11.25 7.25
C PRO A 173 6.59 10.69 7.88
N TYR A 174 6.45 9.74 8.80
CA TYR A 174 7.57 9.02 9.40
C TYR A 174 7.15 7.61 9.81
N LEU A 175 7.84 6.60 9.28
CA LEU A 175 7.52 5.18 9.56
C LEU A 175 7.60 4.86 11.05
N LEU A 176 8.67 5.33 11.71
CA LEU A 176 8.99 5.05 13.10
C LEU A 176 8.47 6.13 14.07
N GLU A 177 7.44 6.89 13.70
CA GLU A 177 6.86 7.89 14.60
C GLU A 177 6.43 7.25 15.92
N GLY A 178 6.90 7.82 17.04
CA GLY A 178 6.66 7.29 18.38
C GLY A 178 7.45 6.03 18.75
N VAL A 179 8.30 5.51 17.84
CA VAL A 179 9.12 4.30 18.06
C VAL A 179 10.61 4.60 17.99
N GLY A 180 11.04 5.38 16.98
CA GLY A 180 12.43 5.71 16.77
C GLY A 180 13.05 6.39 18.00
N GLY A 181 14.17 5.85 18.51
CA GLY A 181 14.87 6.38 19.68
C GLY A 181 14.20 6.08 21.03
N VAL A 182 13.08 5.35 21.06
CA VAL A 182 12.40 4.94 22.31
C VAL A 182 12.91 3.56 22.72
N ALA A 183 13.83 3.49 23.69
CA ALA A 183 14.54 2.25 24.05
C ALA A 183 13.64 1.04 24.30
N LYS A 184 12.51 1.19 24.99
CA LYS A 184 11.58 0.10 25.31
C LYS A 184 10.80 -0.42 24.08
N LEU A 185 10.77 0.33 22.98
CA LEU A 185 10.08 -0.02 21.73
C LEU A 185 11.05 -0.54 20.65
N ASN A 186 12.34 -0.57 20.97
CA ASN A 186 13.38 -1.11 20.10
C ASN A 186 14.13 -2.24 20.78
N GLN A 187 14.67 -3.15 19.98
CA GLN A 187 15.53 -4.25 20.43
C GLN A 187 16.85 -3.69 21.01
N PRO A 188 17.70 -4.51 21.64
CA PRO A 188 18.94 -4.02 22.23
C PRO A 188 19.87 -3.25 21.29
N ASP A 189 19.75 -3.46 19.98
CA ASP A 189 20.50 -2.72 18.95
C ASP A 189 20.00 -1.28 18.71
N GLN A 190 18.86 -0.90 19.31
CA GLN A 190 18.23 0.42 19.20
C GLN A 190 17.84 0.82 17.74
N ILE A 191 17.78 -0.14 16.84
CA ILE A 191 17.45 0.05 15.42
C ILE A 191 16.14 -0.68 15.07
N HIS A 192 16.05 -1.95 15.50
CA HIS A 192 14.92 -2.80 15.13
C HIS A 192 13.80 -2.72 16.18
N PRO A 193 12.55 -2.48 15.77
CA PRO A 193 11.43 -2.40 16.71
C PRO A 193 11.16 -3.74 17.41
N THR A 194 10.74 -3.66 18.67
CA THR A 194 10.12 -4.79 19.38
C THR A 194 8.72 -5.07 18.84
N ALA A 195 8.07 -6.15 19.29
CA ALA A 195 6.68 -6.44 18.96
C ALA A 195 5.73 -5.25 19.26
N GLU A 196 5.94 -4.56 20.38
CA GLU A 196 5.16 -3.35 20.71
C GLU A 196 5.47 -2.19 19.75
N GLY A 197 6.74 -2.00 19.37
CA GLY A 197 7.11 -1.02 18.35
C GLY A 197 6.45 -1.31 17.00
N GLN A 198 6.37 -2.57 16.60
CA GLN A 198 5.71 -2.98 15.35
C GLN A 198 4.20 -2.66 15.35
N LYS A 199 3.53 -2.74 16.49
CA LYS A 199 2.11 -2.33 16.61
C LYS A 199 1.93 -0.85 16.31
N ILE A 200 2.81 -0.01 16.84
CA ILE A 200 2.77 1.44 16.60
C ILE A 200 3.06 1.75 15.13
N ILE A 201 4.05 1.06 14.53
CA ILE A 201 4.34 1.21 13.10
C ILE A 201 3.13 0.81 12.25
N ALA A 202 2.43 -0.27 12.61
CA ALA A 202 1.22 -0.68 11.91
C ALA A 202 0.15 0.43 11.95
N GLU A 203 -0.03 1.12 13.08
CA GLU A 203 -0.94 2.26 13.19
C GLU A 203 -0.50 3.45 12.33
N ASN A 204 0.79 3.78 12.32
CA ASN A 204 1.33 4.86 11.51
C ASN A 204 1.08 4.64 10.02
N VAL A 205 1.27 3.41 9.55
CA VAL A 205 1.01 3.03 8.16
C VAL A 205 -0.49 2.96 7.89
N TRP A 206 -1.27 2.33 8.78
CA TRP A 206 -2.71 2.12 8.60
C TRP A 206 -3.47 3.43 8.44
N LYS A 207 -3.20 4.42 9.28
CA LYS A 207 -3.82 5.75 9.23
C LYS A 207 -3.77 6.39 7.84
N ILE A 208 -2.70 6.14 7.08
CA ILE A 208 -2.49 6.72 5.74
C ILE A 208 -2.95 5.75 4.65
N LEU A 209 -2.83 4.45 4.88
CA LEU A 209 -3.16 3.40 3.90
C LEU A 209 -4.69 3.19 3.79
N GLU A 210 -5.42 3.10 4.91
CA GLU A 210 -6.85 2.77 4.93
C GLU A 210 -7.68 3.65 3.99
N PRO A 211 -7.55 5.00 4.00
CA PRO A 211 -8.28 5.87 3.09
C PRO A 211 -8.00 5.58 1.61
N GLN A 212 -6.83 5.02 1.29
CA GLN A 212 -6.47 4.66 -0.08
C GLN A 212 -7.17 3.37 -0.56
N LEU A 213 -7.64 2.54 0.37
CA LEU A 213 -8.31 1.27 0.08
C LEU A 213 -9.82 1.44 -0.15
N ALA A 214 -10.44 2.47 0.44
CA ALA A 214 -11.87 2.73 0.38
C ALA A 214 -12.36 3.28 -0.97
N THR A 215 -11.47 3.68 -1.88
CA THR A 215 -11.82 4.27 -3.19
C THR A 215 -11.60 3.25 -4.31
N LYS A 216 -12.63 2.45 -4.59
CA LYS A 216 -12.86 1.83 -5.92
C LYS A 216 -14.13 2.38 -6.52
#